data_d7674535c38d2f9f23b1d4af7faece29
#
_entry.id   d7674535c38d2f9f23b1d4af7faece29
#
_cell.length_a   1.000
_cell.length_b   1.000
_cell.length_c   1.000
_cell.angle_alpha   90.00
_cell.angle_beta   90.00
_cell.angle_gamma   90.00
#
_symmetry.space_group_name_H-M   'P 1'
#
loop_
_entity.id
_entity.type
_entity.pdbx_description
1 polymer ?
#
loop_
_entity_poly.entity_id
_entity_poly.type
_entity_poly.pdbx_seq_one_letter_code
_entity_poly.pdbx_strand_id
1 'polypeptide(L)'
;MRSTEEKIKRKVISVVIIVAILSTMAGCGKSQSRKEPITLTIWHVYGGQTDSPLNDLIDEFNGTEGKKEGIKIQVGMVSNTNTIHEEVLKAANKDPGAAKLPDLFISYPKTVLAMNDSGILADYHDYFSENELKDFIPEFLKEGEIDGRLLVFPVAKSTEILFVNKTIFDRFSADTGASMEQLTTWEDLFDLSDTYYEWSDAQTPDVEGDGKSMFVHDYHFNYFQVGVESLGTDFFNGDKIVYDTSEFGQVWEPYARAAIEGGIWLNEGYATEPLRTGESIVS
;
A
#
# COMPACT_ATOMS: atom_id res chain seq x y z
N MET A 1 -48.29 70.89 35.10
CA MET A 1 -46.94 70.74 34.47
C MET A 1 -46.31 69.31 34.69
N ARG A 2 -46.44 68.64 35.82
CA ARG A 2 -45.87 67.26 36.04
C ARG A 2 -46.43 66.20 35.09
N SER A 3 -47.69 66.23 34.70
CA SER A 3 -48.36 65.21 33.87
C SER A 3 -47.88 65.19 32.42
N THR A 4 -47.41 66.31 31.90
CA THR A 4 -46.98 66.42 30.50
C THR A 4 -45.52 65.87 30.33
N GLU A 5 -44.65 66.11 31.33
CA GLU A 5 -43.27 65.62 31.33
C GLU A 5 -43.21 64.06 31.48
N GLU A 6 -44.07 63.48 32.27
CA GLU A 6 -44.15 62.03 32.40
C GLU A 6 -44.62 61.35 31.11
N LYS A 7 -45.56 61.95 30.40
CA LYS A 7 -46.03 61.45 29.10
C LYS A 7 -44.96 61.51 28.03
N ILE A 8 -44.14 62.59 28.03
CA ILE A 8 -43.04 62.76 27.11
C ILE A 8 -41.93 61.74 27.45
N LYS A 9 -41.55 61.56 28.71
CA LYS A 9 -40.59 60.53 29.15
C LYS A 9 -41.00 59.13 28.74
N ARG A 10 -42.25 58.75 28.93
CA ARG A 10 -42.78 57.44 28.52
C ARG A 10 -42.73 57.22 27.00
N LYS A 11 -43.06 58.28 26.21
CA LYS A 11 -42.94 58.20 24.73
C LYS A 11 -41.48 58.06 24.27
N VAL A 12 -40.57 58.80 24.88
CA VAL A 12 -39.14 58.70 24.55
C VAL A 12 -38.58 57.32 24.91
N ILE A 13 -38.93 56.78 26.09
CA ILE A 13 -38.52 55.44 26.50
C ILE A 13 -39.11 54.38 25.55
N SER A 14 -40.38 54.51 25.14
CA SER A 14 -41.00 53.59 24.20
C SER A 14 -40.32 53.62 22.82
N VAL A 15 -39.93 54.78 22.32
CA VAL A 15 -39.21 54.92 21.04
C VAL A 15 -37.80 54.34 21.15
N VAL A 16 -37.09 54.55 22.26
CA VAL A 16 -35.74 53.97 22.47
C VAL A 16 -35.81 52.45 22.55
N ILE A 17 -36.83 51.88 23.21
CA ILE A 17 -37.04 50.44 23.26
C ILE A 17 -37.37 49.86 21.90
N ILE A 18 -38.19 50.52 21.09
CA ILE A 18 -38.52 50.08 19.72
C ILE A 18 -37.30 50.13 18.83
N VAL A 19 -36.47 51.16 18.92
CA VAL A 19 -35.22 51.29 18.16
C VAL A 19 -34.20 50.21 18.60
N ALA A 20 -34.13 49.91 19.90
CA ALA A 20 -33.26 48.83 20.40
C ALA A 20 -33.71 47.46 19.92
N ILE A 21 -35.02 47.18 19.86
CA ILE A 21 -35.56 45.91 19.36
C ILE A 21 -35.38 45.80 17.82
N LEU A 22 -35.54 46.91 17.09
CA LEU A 22 -35.27 46.92 15.65
C LEU A 22 -33.78 46.78 15.32
N SER A 23 -32.87 47.24 16.18
CA SER A 23 -31.42 47.08 16.02
C SER A 23 -30.97 45.63 16.25
N THR A 24 -31.67 44.87 17.09
CA THR A 24 -31.39 43.44 17.33
C THR A 24 -31.91 42.55 16.21
N MET A 25 -32.88 42.99 15.43
CA MET A 25 -33.37 42.23 14.25
C MET A 25 -32.54 42.47 12.99
N ALA A 26 -31.74 43.54 12.92
CA ALA A 26 -30.81 43.78 11.80
C ALA A 26 -29.51 42.98 11.88
N GLY A 27 -29.31 42.21 12.97
CA GLY A 27 -28.17 41.33 13.22
C GLY A 27 -28.27 39.93 12.62
N CYS A 28 -29.23 39.61 11.73
CA CYS A 28 -29.17 38.47 10.86
C CYS A 28 -28.07 38.64 9.80
N GLY A 29 -26.83 38.65 10.25
CA GLY A 29 -25.71 38.33 9.39
C GLY A 29 -26.05 37.01 8.67
N LYS A 30 -25.84 37.00 7.34
CA LYS A 30 -25.92 35.78 6.54
C LYS A 30 -25.24 34.66 7.30
N SER A 31 -26.02 33.80 7.94
CA SER A 31 -25.58 32.48 8.30
C SER A 31 -25.14 31.86 6.97
N GLN A 32 -23.84 31.90 6.67
CA GLN A 32 -23.29 31.03 5.68
C GLN A 32 -23.67 29.63 6.19
N SER A 33 -24.70 29.05 5.60
CA SER A 33 -25.02 27.68 5.77
C SER A 33 -23.72 26.94 5.45
N ARG A 34 -22.95 26.59 6.48
CA ARG A 34 -21.86 25.64 6.32
C ARG A 34 -22.53 24.39 5.79
N LYS A 35 -22.45 24.17 4.48
CA LYS A 35 -22.78 22.86 3.92
C LYS A 35 -21.92 21.88 4.70
N GLU A 36 -22.55 20.84 5.23
CA GLU A 36 -21.78 19.74 5.80
C GLU A 36 -20.81 19.24 4.73
N PRO A 37 -19.56 18.93 5.10
CA PRO A 37 -18.59 18.47 4.12
C PRO A 37 -19.08 17.15 3.49
N ILE A 38 -18.83 16.99 2.20
CA ILE A 38 -19.03 15.73 1.52
C ILE A 38 -18.01 14.74 2.13
N THR A 39 -18.50 13.66 2.72
CA THR A 39 -17.64 12.63 3.30
C THR A 39 -17.47 11.50 2.29
N LEU A 40 -16.22 11.22 1.92
CA LEU A 40 -15.81 10.08 1.10
C LEU A 40 -15.20 9.03 2.01
N THR A 41 -15.61 7.77 1.84
CA THR A 41 -15.08 6.64 2.58
C THR A 41 -13.96 5.97 1.78
N ILE A 42 -12.85 5.61 2.46
CA ILE A 42 -11.76 4.84 1.86
C ILE A 42 -11.50 3.56 2.63
N TRP A 43 -11.26 2.46 1.90
CA TRP A 43 -10.72 1.21 2.42
C TRP A 43 -9.30 1.02 1.92
N HIS A 44 -8.37 0.65 2.81
CA HIS A 44 -6.96 0.50 2.42
C HIS A 44 -6.22 -0.57 3.23
N VAL A 45 -5.00 -0.89 2.80
CA VAL A 45 -4.18 -1.98 3.33
C VAL A 45 -3.04 -1.50 4.26
N TYR A 46 -2.85 -0.20 4.42
CA TYR A 46 -1.71 0.38 5.14
C TYR A 46 -2.02 0.61 6.62
N GLY A 47 -2.44 -0.41 7.34
CA GLY A 47 -2.86 -0.27 8.74
C GLY A 47 -2.07 -1.07 9.76
N GLY A 48 -1.17 -1.94 9.29
CA GLY A 48 -0.32 -2.75 10.16
C GLY A 48 0.90 -2.03 10.75
N GLN A 49 1.09 -0.77 10.40
CA GLN A 49 2.21 0.06 10.86
C GLN A 49 1.72 1.06 11.90
N THR A 50 2.56 1.33 12.89
CA THR A 50 2.29 2.32 13.96
C THR A 50 2.06 3.70 13.34
N ASP A 51 2.78 4.02 12.26
CA ASP A 51 2.64 5.24 11.47
C ASP A 51 2.29 4.82 10.02
N SER A 52 1.08 5.13 9.60
CA SER A 52 0.63 4.88 8.23
C SER A 52 0.78 6.15 7.39
N PRO A 53 1.72 6.20 6.42
CA PRO A 53 1.90 7.40 5.58
C PRO A 53 0.62 7.83 4.85
N LEU A 54 -0.26 6.88 4.51
CA LEU A 54 -1.53 7.21 3.89
C LEU A 54 -2.50 7.89 4.86
N ASN A 55 -2.52 7.47 6.14
CA ASN A 55 -3.34 8.15 7.14
C ASN A 55 -2.86 9.59 7.36
N ASP A 56 -1.55 9.81 7.40
CA ASP A 56 -0.97 11.15 7.52
C ASP A 56 -1.37 12.05 6.33
N LEU A 57 -1.31 11.52 5.11
CA LEU A 57 -1.77 12.24 3.91
C LEU A 57 -3.28 12.52 3.93
N ILE A 58 -4.10 11.60 4.42
CA ILE A 58 -5.54 11.80 4.60
C ILE A 58 -5.80 12.91 5.63
N ASP A 59 -5.08 12.91 6.75
CA ASP A 59 -5.23 13.93 7.79
C ASP A 59 -4.76 15.31 7.28
N GLU A 60 -3.66 15.36 6.53
CA GLU A 60 -3.20 16.58 5.86
C GLU A 60 -4.25 17.09 4.87
N PHE A 61 -4.77 16.24 3.98
CA PHE A 61 -5.82 16.60 3.05
C PHE A 61 -7.05 17.13 3.78
N ASN A 62 -7.53 16.43 4.79
CA ASN A 62 -8.69 16.83 5.59
C ASN A 62 -8.47 18.17 6.32
N GLY A 63 -7.23 18.47 6.70
CA GLY A 63 -6.85 19.72 7.35
C GLY A 63 -6.67 20.90 6.40
N THR A 64 -6.37 20.65 5.14
CA THR A 64 -5.97 21.64 4.13
C THR A 64 -6.99 21.73 2.98
N GLU A 65 -6.71 21.09 1.86
CA GLU A 65 -7.53 21.19 0.65
C GLU A 65 -8.95 20.65 0.84
N GLY A 66 -9.10 19.52 1.52
CA GLY A 66 -10.41 18.96 1.82
C GLY A 66 -11.29 19.91 2.62
N LYS A 67 -10.69 20.58 3.63
CA LYS A 67 -11.40 21.61 4.41
C LYS A 67 -11.81 22.82 3.57
N LYS A 68 -10.95 23.21 2.65
CA LYS A 68 -11.20 24.36 1.74
C LYS A 68 -12.32 24.03 0.74
N GLU A 69 -12.31 22.83 0.17
CA GLU A 69 -13.27 22.39 -0.82
C GLU A 69 -14.56 21.79 -0.19
N GLY A 70 -14.62 21.64 1.13
CA GLY A 70 -15.76 21.03 1.83
C GLY A 70 -15.85 19.53 1.60
N ILE A 71 -14.70 18.85 1.47
CA ILE A 71 -14.57 17.41 1.30
C ILE A 71 -13.83 16.83 2.51
N LYS A 72 -14.26 15.68 2.99
CA LYS A 72 -13.60 14.94 4.05
C LYS A 72 -13.42 13.49 3.65
N ILE A 73 -12.22 12.96 3.77
CA ILE A 73 -11.94 11.53 3.62
C ILE A 73 -12.03 10.87 5.00
N GLN A 74 -12.75 9.77 5.07
CA GLN A 74 -12.90 8.96 6.27
C GLN A 74 -12.45 7.52 5.98
N VAL A 75 -11.49 7.04 6.76
CA VAL A 75 -11.06 5.63 6.69
C VAL A 75 -12.17 4.75 7.26
N GLY A 76 -12.76 3.92 6.43
CA GLY A 76 -13.86 3.01 6.79
C GLY A 76 -13.39 1.60 7.14
N MET A 77 -12.30 1.15 6.52
CA MET A 77 -11.70 -0.16 6.78
C MET A 77 -10.20 -0.11 6.52
N VAL A 78 -9.45 -0.75 7.41
CA VAL A 78 -8.03 -1.05 7.22
C VAL A 78 -7.81 -2.54 7.47
N SER A 79 -7.25 -3.24 6.49
CA SER A 79 -7.03 -4.69 6.59
C SER A 79 -5.92 -5.13 5.62
N ASN A 80 -5.66 -6.43 5.52
CA ASN A 80 -4.77 -6.97 4.52
C ASN A 80 -5.42 -6.99 3.12
N THR A 81 -4.59 -7.19 2.10
CA THR A 81 -5.00 -7.16 0.68
C THR A 81 -6.11 -8.15 0.35
N ASN A 82 -6.04 -9.38 0.89
CA ASN A 82 -7.04 -10.41 0.58
C ASN A 82 -8.39 -10.06 1.20
N THR A 83 -8.41 -9.58 2.44
CA THR A 83 -9.64 -9.13 3.10
C THR A 83 -10.27 -7.95 2.35
N ILE A 84 -9.49 -6.94 1.94
CA ILE A 84 -10.01 -5.82 1.15
C ILE A 84 -10.58 -6.33 -0.18
N HIS A 85 -9.87 -7.23 -0.88
CA HIS A 85 -10.37 -7.85 -2.10
C HIS A 85 -11.73 -8.51 -1.91
N GLU A 86 -11.85 -9.39 -0.91
CA GLU A 86 -13.10 -10.11 -0.62
C GLU A 86 -14.26 -9.17 -0.25
N GLU A 87 -14.00 -8.22 0.65
CA GLU A 87 -15.04 -7.31 1.12
C GLU A 87 -15.50 -6.33 0.03
N VAL A 88 -14.59 -5.88 -0.85
CA VAL A 88 -14.95 -5.08 -2.03
C VAL A 88 -15.85 -5.90 -2.98
N LEU A 89 -15.52 -7.16 -3.25
CA LEU A 89 -16.34 -8.01 -4.11
C LEU A 89 -17.72 -8.28 -3.50
N LYS A 90 -17.79 -8.60 -2.21
CA LYS A 90 -19.07 -8.78 -1.50
C LYS A 90 -19.93 -7.51 -1.56
N ALA A 91 -19.32 -6.35 -1.32
CA ALA A 91 -20.00 -5.06 -1.35
C ALA A 91 -20.50 -4.70 -2.76
N ALA A 92 -19.66 -4.92 -3.79
CA ALA A 92 -20.00 -4.67 -5.17
C ALA A 92 -21.16 -5.58 -5.67
N ASN A 93 -21.16 -6.86 -5.26
CA ASN A 93 -22.20 -7.82 -5.56
C ASN A 93 -23.47 -7.63 -4.70
N LYS A 94 -23.41 -6.77 -3.67
CA LYS A 94 -24.52 -6.57 -2.71
C LYS A 94 -24.91 -7.87 -1.98
N ASP A 95 -23.90 -8.64 -1.59
CA ASP A 95 -24.10 -9.90 -0.89
C ASP A 95 -24.82 -9.66 0.47
N PRO A 96 -25.63 -10.62 0.94
CA PRO A 96 -26.29 -10.47 2.23
C PRO A 96 -25.31 -10.25 3.37
N GLY A 97 -25.47 -9.14 4.10
CA GLY A 97 -24.60 -8.78 5.22
C GLY A 97 -23.31 -8.04 4.83
N ALA A 98 -23.07 -7.82 3.52
CA ALA A 98 -21.93 -7.02 3.08
C ALA A 98 -22.06 -5.56 3.51
N ALA A 99 -20.93 -4.93 3.77
CA ALA A 99 -20.86 -3.48 4.02
C ALA A 99 -21.26 -2.71 2.75
N LYS A 100 -21.56 -1.42 2.91
CA LYS A 100 -21.71 -0.54 1.73
C LYS A 100 -20.34 -0.40 1.06
N LEU A 101 -20.33 -0.49 -0.30
CA LEU A 101 -19.13 -0.24 -1.08
C LEU A 101 -18.55 1.15 -0.72
N PRO A 102 -17.26 1.28 -0.42
CA PRO A 102 -16.64 2.57 -0.14
C PRO A 102 -16.58 3.42 -1.41
N ASP A 103 -16.39 4.73 -1.25
CA ASP A 103 -16.19 5.65 -2.37
C ASP A 103 -14.82 5.46 -3.02
N LEU A 104 -13.81 5.05 -2.23
CA LEU A 104 -12.45 4.74 -2.66
C LEU A 104 -11.98 3.45 -1.99
N PHE A 105 -11.19 2.66 -2.70
CA PHE A 105 -10.48 1.53 -2.10
C PHE A 105 -9.10 1.35 -2.73
N ILE A 106 -8.14 0.91 -1.93
CA ILE A 106 -6.79 0.58 -2.39
C ILE A 106 -6.66 -0.94 -2.44
N SER A 107 -6.39 -1.45 -3.63
CA SER A 107 -6.25 -2.88 -3.89
C SER A 107 -5.39 -3.11 -5.13
N TYR A 108 -5.12 -4.37 -5.44
CA TYR A 108 -4.49 -4.74 -6.71
C TYR A 108 -5.50 -4.74 -7.87
N PRO A 109 -5.06 -4.59 -9.11
CA PRO A 109 -5.91 -4.65 -10.32
C PRO A 109 -6.79 -5.90 -10.39
N LYS A 110 -6.33 -7.04 -9.84
CA LYS A 110 -7.11 -8.29 -9.75
C LYS A 110 -8.49 -8.10 -9.11
N THR A 111 -8.63 -7.15 -8.19
CA THR A 111 -9.93 -6.86 -7.55
C THR A 111 -10.90 -6.25 -8.54
N VAL A 112 -10.45 -5.31 -9.33
CA VAL A 112 -11.26 -4.67 -10.39
C VAL A 112 -11.59 -5.66 -11.50
N LEU A 113 -10.62 -6.49 -11.91
CA LEU A 113 -10.87 -7.55 -12.91
C LEU A 113 -11.92 -8.58 -12.44
N ALA A 114 -11.97 -8.86 -11.14
CA ALA A 114 -12.95 -9.78 -10.56
C ALA A 114 -14.33 -9.12 -10.31
N MET A 115 -14.42 -7.79 -10.36
CA MET A 115 -15.70 -7.10 -10.23
C MET A 115 -16.52 -7.24 -11.52
N ASN A 116 -17.81 -7.54 -11.35
CA ASN A 116 -18.75 -7.41 -12.47
C ASN A 116 -19.00 -5.90 -12.67
N ASP A 117 -18.24 -5.28 -13.59
CA ASP A 117 -18.34 -3.84 -13.86
C ASP A 117 -19.67 -3.47 -14.51
N SER A 118 -20.62 -3.12 -13.68
CA SER A 118 -21.90 -2.55 -14.09
C SER A 118 -21.86 -1.02 -14.21
N GLY A 119 -20.69 -0.42 -14.43
CA GLY A 119 -20.50 1.02 -14.49
C GLY A 119 -20.40 1.69 -13.12
N ILE A 120 -20.06 0.93 -12.06
CA ILE A 120 -19.87 1.46 -10.70
C ILE A 120 -18.49 2.05 -10.49
N LEU A 121 -17.53 1.72 -11.36
CA LEU A 121 -16.16 2.23 -11.31
C LEU A 121 -16.04 3.48 -12.20
N ALA A 122 -15.39 4.52 -11.66
CA ALA A 122 -15.05 5.69 -12.42
C ALA A 122 -13.92 5.38 -13.41
N ASP A 123 -13.99 5.96 -14.61
CA ASP A 123 -12.86 5.98 -15.54
C ASP A 123 -12.04 7.24 -15.25
N TYR A 124 -10.79 7.05 -14.87
CA TYR A 124 -9.92 8.17 -14.54
C TYR A 124 -9.57 9.05 -15.75
N HIS A 125 -9.71 8.55 -16.99
CA HIS A 125 -9.61 9.39 -18.19
C HIS A 125 -10.66 10.50 -18.25
N ASP A 126 -11.79 10.34 -17.57
CA ASP A 126 -12.82 11.39 -17.51
C ASP A 126 -12.42 12.54 -16.56
N TYR A 127 -11.43 12.34 -15.69
CA TYR A 127 -11.06 13.27 -14.62
C TYR A 127 -9.65 13.82 -14.74
N PHE A 128 -8.74 13.12 -15.42
CA PHE A 128 -7.35 13.52 -15.64
C PHE A 128 -7.11 13.78 -17.12
N SER A 129 -6.53 14.92 -17.43
CA SER A 129 -6.05 15.21 -18.78
C SER A 129 -4.83 14.37 -19.12
N GLU A 130 -4.58 14.15 -20.42
CA GLU A 130 -3.36 13.47 -20.89
C GLU A 130 -2.07 14.13 -20.36
N ASN A 131 -2.07 15.44 -20.13
CA ASN A 131 -0.90 16.14 -19.59
C ASN A 131 -0.66 15.82 -18.13
N GLU A 132 -1.70 15.68 -17.32
CA GLU A 132 -1.58 15.28 -15.92
C GLU A 132 -1.13 13.82 -15.80
N LEU A 133 -1.62 12.95 -16.67
CA LEU A 133 -1.21 11.54 -16.68
C LEU A 133 0.26 11.33 -17.09
N LYS A 134 0.88 12.28 -17.81
CA LYS A 134 2.32 12.21 -18.18
C LYS A 134 3.26 12.35 -16.98
N ASP A 135 2.78 12.85 -15.85
CA ASP A 135 3.59 12.95 -14.63
C ASP A 135 3.73 11.58 -13.92
N PHE A 136 2.99 10.57 -14.38
CA PHE A 136 3.04 9.20 -13.85
C PHE A 136 3.87 8.28 -14.75
N ILE A 137 4.41 7.21 -14.18
CA ILE A 137 5.15 6.18 -14.91
C ILE A 137 4.16 5.46 -15.84
N PRO A 138 4.38 5.49 -17.16
CA PRO A 138 3.42 4.94 -18.14
C PRO A 138 3.10 3.45 -17.93
N GLU A 139 4.09 2.66 -17.52
CA GLU A 139 3.92 1.23 -17.25
C GLU A 139 2.97 0.98 -16.08
N PHE A 140 2.96 1.87 -15.09
CA PHE A 140 2.07 1.77 -13.92
C PHE A 140 0.63 2.16 -14.29
N LEU A 141 0.46 3.16 -15.14
CA LEU A 141 -0.87 3.51 -15.66
C LEU A 141 -1.44 2.38 -16.51
N LYS A 142 -0.60 1.79 -17.39
CA LYS A 142 -1.00 0.70 -18.27
C LYS A 142 -1.56 -0.53 -17.53
N GLU A 143 -1.02 -0.85 -16.35
CA GLU A 143 -1.57 -1.91 -15.51
C GLU A 143 -3.00 -1.62 -15.01
N GLY A 144 -3.39 -0.35 -14.96
CA GLY A 144 -4.72 0.09 -14.56
C GLY A 144 -5.72 0.18 -15.70
N GLU A 145 -5.27 0.01 -16.95
CA GLU A 145 -6.11 0.03 -18.13
C GLU A 145 -6.81 -1.32 -18.33
N ILE A 146 -8.11 -1.31 -18.26
CA ILE A 146 -8.98 -2.49 -18.43
C ILE A 146 -10.01 -2.14 -19.48
N ASP A 147 -10.04 -2.88 -20.59
CA ASP A 147 -10.97 -2.68 -21.71
C ASP A 147 -10.97 -1.22 -22.24
N GLY A 148 -9.80 -0.59 -22.29
CA GLY A 148 -9.61 0.77 -22.80
C GLY A 148 -10.05 1.88 -21.83
N ARG A 149 -10.29 1.56 -20.57
CA ARG A 149 -10.66 2.47 -19.49
C ARG A 149 -9.59 2.43 -18.40
N LEU A 150 -9.18 3.57 -17.86
CA LEU A 150 -8.28 3.63 -16.72
C LEU A 150 -9.10 3.45 -15.43
N LEU A 151 -9.27 2.20 -15.00
CA LEU A 151 -10.10 1.84 -13.84
C LEU A 151 -9.32 1.71 -12.53
N VAL A 152 -7.99 1.56 -12.62
CA VAL A 152 -7.11 1.48 -11.45
C VAL A 152 -6.04 2.56 -11.58
N PHE A 153 -6.00 3.45 -10.58
CA PHE A 153 -4.99 4.51 -10.55
C PHE A 153 -3.81 4.10 -9.66
N PRO A 154 -2.55 4.24 -10.12
CA PRO A 154 -1.39 3.81 -9.34
C PRO A 154 -1.16 4.74 -8.14
N VAL A 155 -1.30 4.21 -6.94
CA VAL A 155 -0.98 4.92 -5.68
C VAL A 155 0.44 4.60 -5.23
N ALA A 156 0.80 3.32 -5.29
CA ALA A 156 2.13 2.82 -4.96
C ALA A 156 2.38 1.49 -5.68
N LYS A 157 3.64 1.21 -5.98
CA LYS A 157 4.09 -0.10 -6.48
C LYS A 157 5.12 -0.63 -5.51
N SER A 158 4.99 -1.90 -5.14
CA SER A 158 6.05 -2.58 -4.43
C SER A 158 7.19 -2.92 -5.38
N THR A 159 8.40 -2.92 -4.85
CA THR A 159 9.59 -3.42 -5.54
C THR A 159 10.29 -4.41 -4.63
N GLU A 160 11.03 -5.31 -5.20
CA GLU A 160 11.88 -6.21 -4.46
C GLU A 160 13.24 -5.57 -4.27
N ILE A 161 13.77 -5.69 -3.07
CA ILE A 161 15.10 -5.22 -2.70
C ILE A 161 15.75 -6.30 -1.85
N LEU A 162 17.07 -6.40 -1.92
CA LEU A 162 17.82 -7.33 -1.11
C LEU A 162 18.12 -6.70 0.25
N PHE A 163 17.63 -7.31 1.32
CA PHE A 163 18.01 -6.96 2.68
C PHE A 163 19.16 -7.83 3.16
N VAL A 164 20.15 -7.22 3.81
CA VAL A 164 21.31 -7.92 4.35
C VAL A 164 21.48 -7.57 5.82
N ASN A 165 21.54 -8.58 6.69
CA ASN A 165 21.99 -8.40 8.06
C ASN A 165 23.50 -8.14 8.08
N LYS A 166 23.85 -6.88 7.90
CA LYS A 166 25.24 -6.48 7.74
C LYS A 166 26.13 -6.88 8.92
N THR A 167 25.60 -6.92 10.13
CA THR A 167 26.40 -7.28 11.32
C THR A 167 26.91 -8.72 11.24
N ILE A 168 26.06 -9.66 10.82
CA ILE A 168 26.45 -11.06 10.66
C ILE A 168 27.29 -11.23 9.40
N PHE A 169 26.88 -10.57 8.30
CA PHE A 169 27.64 -10.59 7.04
C PHE A 169 29.08 -10.11 7.21
N ASP A 170 29.33 -9.04 7.95
CA ASP A 170 30.68 -8.51 8.18
C ASP A 170 31.58 -9.53 8.94
N ARG A 171 31.01 -10.29 9.86
CA ARG A 171 31.74 -11.38 10.55
C ARG A 171 32.07 -12.51 9.58
N PHE A 172 31.09 -12.96 8.82
CA PHE A 172 31.26 -13.98 7.79
C PHE A 172 32.31 -13.54 6.76
N SER A 173 32.22 -12.30 6.28
CA SER A 173 33.20 -11.70 5.37
C SER A 173 34.63 -11.67 5.92
N ALA A 174 34.78 -11.32 7.19
CA ALA A 174 36.10 -11.26 7.85
C ALA A 174 36.77 -12.65 7.92
N ASP A 175 36.00 -13.70 8.13
CA ASP A 175 36.52 -15.07 8.29
C ASP A 175 36.75 -15.78 6.94
N THR A 176 35.91 -15.49 5.93
CA THR A 176 35.91 -16.23 4.65
C THR A 176 36.43 -15.42 3.45
N GLY A 177 36.49 -14.10 3.56
CA GLY A 177 36.78 -13.21 2.42
C GLY A 177 35.58 -12.94 1.53
N ALA A 178 34.35 -13.34 1.92
CA ALA A 178 33.12 -13.01 1.22
C ALA A 178 32.92 -11.50 1.07
N SER A 179 32.35 -11.04 -0.02
CA SER A 179 32.13 -9.62 -0.28
C SER A 179 30.70 -9.32 -0.68
N MET A 180 30.23 -8.10 -0.41
CA MET A 180 28.90 -7.63 -0.83
C MET A 180 28.71 -7.64 -2.35
N GLU A 181 29.80 -7.62 -3.13
CA GLU A 181 29.75 -7.69 -4.59
C GLU A 181 29.20 -9.03 -5.08
N GLN A 182 29.40 -10.11 -4.32
CA GLN A 182 28.84 -11.44 -4.60
C GLN A 182 27.33 -11.53 -4.38
N LEU A 183 26.70 -10.49 -3.85
CA LEU A 183 25.24 -10.42 -3.74
C LEU A 183 24.57 -9.71 -4.93
N THR A 184 25.32 -9.45 -6.00
CA THR A 184 24.79 -8.70 -7.17
C THR A 184 24.22 -9.61 -8.26
N THR A 185 24.52 -10.90 -8.22
CA THR A 185 23.93 -11.94 -9.10
C THR A 185 23.33 -13.04 -8.26
N TRP A 186 22.36 -13.75 -8.80
CA TRP A 186 21.74 -14.89 -8.11
C TRP A 186 22.71 -16.08 -8.01
N GLU A 187 23.49 -16.31 -9.05
CA GLU A 187 24.47 -17.38 -9.07
C GLU A 187 25.51 -17.20 -7.97
N ASP A 188 26.11 -16.02 -7.87
CA ASP A 188 27.10 -15.72 -6.84
C ASP A 188 26.50 -15.78 -5.42
N LEU A 189 25.24 -15.30 -5.25
CA LEU A 189 24.53 -15.36 -3.97
C LEU A 189 24.32 -16.82 -3.54
N PHE A 190 23.91 -17.68 -4.46
CA PHE A 190 23.66 -19.09 -4.12
C PHE A 190 24.96 -19.85 -3.89
N ASP A 191 26.03 -19.58 -4.66
CA ASP A 191 27.35 -20.14 -4.37
C ASP A 191 27.89 -19.66 -3.02
N LEU A 192 27.62 -18.40 -2.66
CA LEU A 192 28.01 -17.86 -1.36
C LEU A 192 27.20 -18.48 -0.22
N SER A 193 25.96 -18.90 -0.47
CA SER A 193 25.08 -19.49 0.53
C SER A 193 25.62 -20.84 1.03
N ASP A 194 26.27 -21.61 0.18
CA ASP A 194 26.93 -22.87 0.56
C ASP A 194 28.10 -22.59 1.51
N THR A 195 28.93 -21.60 1.16
CA THR A 195 30.04 -21.16 2.01
C THR A 195 29.55 -20.62 3.36
N TYR A 196 28.41 -19.96 3.39
CA TYR A 196 27.81 -19.46 4.64
C TYR A 196 27.28 -20.59 5.52
N TYR A 197 26.67 -21.61 4.91
CA TYR A 197 26.21 -22.80 5.63
C TYR A 197 27.38 -23.50 6.30
N GLU A 198 28.48 -23.79 5.58
CA GLU A 198 29.67 -24.42 6.12
C GLU A 198 30.34 -23.55 7.22
N TRP A 199 30.44 -22.22 7.00
CA TRP A 199 30.99 -21.32 7.98
C TRP A 199 30.17 -21.28 9.27
N SER A 200 28.84 -21.27 9.17
CA SER A 200 27.96 -21.22 10.34
C SER A 200 27.95 -22.57 11.10
N ASP A 201 28.00 -23.71 10.41
CA ASP A 201 28.13 -25.02 11.00
C ASP A 201 29.43 -25.15 11.81
N ALA A 202 30.53 -24.62 11.28
CA ALA A 202 31.83 -24.61 11.98
C ALA A 202 31.83 -23.75 13.26
N GLN A 203 30.84 -22.92 13.51
CA GLN A 203 30.73 -22.14 14.77
C GLN A 203 30.27 -23.02 15.95
N THR A 204 29.69 -24.18 15.68
CA THR A 204 29.16 -25.12 16.65
C THR A 204 29.74 -26.52 16.46
N PRO A 205 31.07 -26.71 16.62
CA PRO A 205 31.80 -27.93 16.21
C PRO A 205 31.35 -29.20 16.93
N ASP A 206 30.58 -29.10 18.00
CA ASP A 206 30.03 -30.24 18.73
C ASP A 206 28.67 -30.71 18.15
N VAL A 207 28.11 -30.01 17.17
CA VAL A 207 26.86 -30.33 16.52
C VAL A 207 27.07 -30.26 15.00
N GLU A 208 27.13 -31.42 14.36
CA GLU A 208 27.36 -31.53 12.93
C GLU A 208 26.05 -31.29 12.15
N GLY A 209 26.10 -30.45 11.12
CA GLY A 209 24.99 -30.23 10.19
C GLY A 209 23.92 -29.26 10.72
N ASP A 210 24.29 -28.36 11.66
CA ASP A 210 23.41 -27.30 12.15
C ASP A 210 23.70 -25.93 11.51
N GLY A 211 24.36 -25.93 10.34
CA GLY A 211 24.61 -24.77 9.55
C GLY A 211 23.35 -23.99 9.25
N LYS A 212 23.46 -22.65 9.18
CA LYS A 212 22.34 -21.74 8.94
C LYS A 212 22.22 -21.38 7.47
N SER A 213 20.98 -21.27 7.00
CA SER A 213 20.70 -20.79 5.65
C SER A 213 21.06 -19.32 5.51
N MET A 214 21.73 -18.95 4.41
CA MET A 214 22.06 -17.56 4.14
C MET A 214 20.86 -16.76 3.69
N PHE A 215 20.03 -17.34 2.84
CA PHE A 215 18.99 -16.64 2.09
C PHE A 215 17.58 -17.14 2.44
N VAL A 216 16.60 -16.23 2.45
CA VAL A 216 15.19 -16.54 2.64
C VAL A 216 14.34 -15.66 1.70
N HIS A 217 13.38 -16.27 1.03
CA HIS A 217 12.41 -15.57 0.18
C HIS A 217 11.10 -15.30 0.90
N ASP A 218 10.49 -14.14 0.60
CA ASP A 218 9.07 -13.92 0.89
C ASP A 218 8.17 -14.63 -0.14
N TYR A 219 8.54 -14.56 -1.42
CA TYR A 219 7.76 -15.09 -2.54
C TYR A 219 8.66 -15.76 -3.58
N HIS A 220 8.78 -17.08 -3.50
CA HIS A 220 9.56 -17.89 -4.46
C HIS A 220 9.08 -17.71 -5.89
N PHE A 221 7.76 -17.53 -6.08
CA PHE A 221 7.15 -17.36 -7.37
C PHE A 221 7.72 -16.15 -8.15
N ASN A 222 7.94 -15.04 -7.48
CA ASN A 222 8.50 -13.83 -8.10
C ASN A 222 9.92 -14.06 -8.63
N TYR A 223 10.73 -14.81 -7.88
CA TYR A 223 12.07 -15.18 -8.33
C TYR A 223 12.03 -15.93 -9.67
N PHE A 224 11.17 -16.93 -9.80
CA PHE A 224 11.07 -17.69 -11.04
C PHE A 224 10.51 -16.87 -12.19
N GLN A 225 9.44 -16.12 -11.94
CA GLN A 225 8.84 -15.28 -12.96
C GLN A 225 9.83 -14.23 -13.47
N VAL A 226 10.38 -13.42 -12.58
CA VAL A 226 11.33 -12.34 -12.95
C VAL A 226 12.59 -12.92 -13.58
N GLY A 227 13.10 -14.04 -13.07
CA GLY A 227 14.26 -14.72 -13.61
C GLY A 227 14.05 -15.16 -15.04
N VAL A 228 12.97 -15.86 -15.34
CA VAL A 228 12.66 -16.34 -16.70
C VAL A 228 12.38 -15.19 -17.66
N GLU A 229 11.60 -14.22 -17.25
CA GLU A 229 11.26 -13.05 -18.09
C GLU A 229 12.49 -12.16 -18.36
N SER A 230 13.44 -12.07 -17.42
CA SER A 230 14.70 -11.35 -17.61
C SER A 230 15.61 -12.02 -18.67
N LEU A 231 15.45 -13.31 -18.89
CA LEU A 231 16.14 -14.05 -19.95
C LEU A 231 15.44 -13.96 -21.31
N GLY A 232 14.32 -13.23 -21.39
CA GLY A 232 13.59 -12.94 -22.62
C GLY A 232 12.54 -13.96 -23.02
N THR A 233 12.13 -14.84 -22.10
CA THR A 233 11.09 -15.84 -22.31
C THR A 233 9.88 -15.53 -21.46
N ASP A 234 8.67 -15.65 -22.02
CA ASP A 234 7.43 -15.46 -21.28
C ASP A 234 7.26 -16.58 -20.23
N PHE A 235 7.06 -16.19 -18.97
CA PHE A 235 6.80 -17.13 -17.89
C PHE A 235 5.38 -17.74 -17.97
N PHE A 236 4.46 -17.03 -18.60
CA PHE A 236 3.09 -17.49 -18.83
C PHE A 236 2.77 -17.67 -20.31
N ASN A 237 1.96 -18.70 -20.60
CA ASN A 237 1.25 -18.83 -21.87
C ASN A 237 -0.26 -18.91 -21.56
N GLY A 238 -0.94 -17.78 -21.66
CA GLY A 238 -2.31 -17.61 -21.18
C GLY A 238 -2.39 -17.75 -19.65
N ASP A 239 -3.06 -18.77 -19.19
CA ASP A 239 -3.25 -19.10 -17.76
C ASP A 239 -2.28 -20.18 -17.22
N LYS A 240 -1.31 -20.60 -18.05
CA LYS A 240 -0.38 -21.68 -17.71
C LYS A 240 1.04 -21.16 -17.56
N ILE A 241 1.74 -21.67 -16.54
CA ILE A 241 3.17 -21.47 -16.36
C ILE A 241 3.92 -22.33 -17.38
N VAL A 242 4.89 -21.72 -18.05
CA VAL A 242 5.81 -22.39 -18.99
C VAL A 242 7.10 -22.74 -18.24
N TYR A 243 7.29 -24.02 -17.95
CA TYR A 243 8.42 -24.52 -17.18
C TYR A 243 9.34 -25.49 -17.95
N ASP A 244 9.03 -25.76 -19.21
CA ASP A 244 9.76 -26.69 -20.08
C ASP A 244 10.74 -25.99 -21.04
N THR A 245 11.23 -24.82 -20.63
CA THR A 245 12.20 -24.02 -21.40
C THR A 245 13.61 -24.11 -20.80
N SER A 246 14.60 -23.81 -21.63
CA SER A 246 16.00 -23.74 -21.16
C SER A 246 16.20 -22.61 -20.14
N GLU A 247 15.47 -21.50 -20.30
CA GLU A 247 15.52 -20.33 -19.43
C GLU A 247 14.95 -20.68 -18.03
N PHE A 248 13.85 -21.43 -17.97
CA PHE A 248 13.36 -21.92 -16.69
C PHE A 248 14.41 -22.84 -16.00
N GLY A 249 15.06 -23.72 -16.76
CA GLY A 249 16.14 -24.57 -16.24
C GLY A 249 17.29 -23.76 -15.65
N GLN A 250 17.73 -22.69 -16.35
CA GLN A 250 18.79 -21.80 -15.87
C GLN A 250 18.44 -21.10 -14.55
N VAL A 251 17.19 -20.74 -14.35
CA VAL A 251 16.73 -20.11 -13.09
C VAL A 251 16.52 -21.15 -12.00
N TRP A 252 16.00 -22.32 -12.36
CA TRP A 252 15.65 -23.38 -11.41
C TRP A 252 16.88 -24.09 -10.80
N GLU A 253 17.87 -24.44 -11.64
CA GLU A 253 19.01 -25.28 -11.19
C GLU A 253 19.80 -24.67 -10.02
N PRO A 254 20.27 -23.39 -10.08
CA PRO A 254 21.03 -22.82 -8.98
C PRO A 254 20.20 -22.68 -7.71
N TYR A 255 18.92 -22.31 -7.84
CA TYR A 255 18.00 -22.23 -6.73
C TYR A 255 17.77 -23.59 -6.05
N ALA A 256 17.46 -24.63 -6.85
CA ALA A 256 17.19 -25.95 -6.34
C ALA A 256 18.42 -26.57 -5.64
N ARG A 257 19.62 -26.35 -6.21
CA ARG A 257 20.89 -26.77 -5.59
C ARG A 257 21.07 -26.11 -4.24
N ALA A 258 21.02 -24.78 -4.15
CA ALA A 258 21.19 -24.05 -2.91
C ALA A 258 20.13 -24.42 -1.86
N ALA A 259 18.89 -24.73 -2.27
CA ALA A 259 17.85 -25.20 -1.36
C ALA A 259 18.13 -26.60 -0.80
N ILE A 260 18.67 -27.53 -1.62
CA ILE A 260 19.02 -28.87 -1.21
C ILE A 260 20.25 -28.88 -0.27
N GLU A 261 21.21 -28.02 -0.53
CA GLU A 261 22.45 -27.87 0.25
C GLU A 261 22.26 -27.04 1.53
N GLY A 262 21.05 -26.55 1.81
CA GLY A 262 20.71 -25.82 3.04
C GLY A 262 20.97 -24.31 3.00
N GLY A 263 21.41 -23.78 1.86
CA GLY A 263 21.69 -22.35 1.67
C GLY A 263 20.46 -21.47 1.69
N ILE A 264 19.27 -22.03 1.38
CA ILE A 264 17.99 -21.33 1.37
C ILE A 264 17.09 -21.83 2.49
N TRP A 265 16.60 -20.90 3.30
CA TRP A 265 15.56 -21.15 4.28
C TRP A 265 14.19 -21.22 3.60
N LEU A 266 13.60 -22.39 3.57
CA LEU A 266 12.25 -22.61 3.05
C LEU A 266 11.23 -22.28 4.15
N ASN A 267 10.65 -21.11 4.11
CA ASN A 267 9.73 -20.60 5.11
C ASN A 267 8.29 -20.46 4.54
N GLU A 268 7.28 -20.67 5.38
CA GLU A 268 5.87 -20.44 5.03
C GLU A 268 5.41 -19.00 5.36
N GLY A 269 6.29 -18.14 5.88
CA GLY A 269 5.99 -16.77 6.31
C GLY A 269 6.90 -15.74 5.64
N TYR A 270 6.81 -14.51 6.12
CA TYR A 270 7.69 -13.43 5.67
C TYR A 270 9.12 -13.63 6.20
N ALA A 271 10.09 -13.20 5.39
CA ALA A 271 11.53 -13.22 5.71
C ALA A 271 11.92 -12.36 6.93
N THR A 272 11.04 -11.47 7.34
CA THR A 272 11.27 -10.55 8.47
C THR A 272 11.68 -11.29 9.75
N GLU A 273 11.06 -12.42 10.05
CA GLU A 273 11.36 -13.16 11.28
C GLU A 273 12.70 -13.90 11.22
N PRO A 274 13.02 -14.71 10.18
CA PRO A 274 14.36 -15.29 10.02
C PRO A 274 15.49 -14.26 10.02
N LEU A 275 15.30 -13.10 9.36
CA LEU A 275 16.29 -12.01 9.39
C LEU A 275 16.47 -11.42 10.79
N ARG A 276 15.37 -11.20 11.52
CA ARG A 276 15.39 -10.63 12.87
C ARG A 276 16.06 -11.57 13.89
N THR A 277 15.84 -12.86 13.76
CA THR A 277 16.41 -13.87 14.66
C THR A 277 17.83 -14.29 14.27
N GLY A 278 18.26 -13.96 13.05
CA GLY A 278 19.57 -14.35 12.51
C GLY A 278 19.61 -15.84 12.07
N GLU A 279 18.45 -16.44 11.80
CA GLU A 279 18.35 -17.75 11.16
C GLU A 279 18.68 -17.69 9.67
N SER A 280 18.44 -16.53 9.05
CA SER A 280 18.96 -16.13 7.75
C SER A 280 19.49 -14.72 7.81
N ILE A 281 20.38 -14.35 6.88
CA ILE A 281 21.03 -13.05 6.88
C ILE A 281 20.77 -12.22 5.63
N VAL A 282 20.19 -12.82 4.61
CA VAL A 282 19.84 -12.17 3.33
C VAL A 282 18.41 -12.54 2.95
N SER A 283 17.66 -11.56 2.47
CA SER A 283 16.31 -11.77 1.92
C SER A 283 16.02 -10.84 0.77
#